data_a4f6bf255145c95058e4169b2abf9507
#
_entry.id   a4f6bf255145c95058e4169b2abf9507
#
_cell.length_a   1.000
_cell.length_b   1.000
_cell.length_c   1.000
_cell.angle_alpha   90.00
_cell.angle_beta   90.00
_cell.angle_gamma   90.00
#
_symmetry.space_group_name_H-M   'P 1'
#
loop_
_entity.id
_entity.type
_entity.pdbx_description
1 polymer ?
#
loop_
_entity_poly.entity_id
_entity_poly.type
_entity_poly.pdbx_seq_one_letter_code
_entity_poly.pdbx_strand_id
1 'polypeptide(L)'
;MFKRRRRFAFPTGTLLLPKTHDCISLLLGSNERQLKLLKENPGTYYFSRGWLDHGRTPYAEYLEYVDRYGQEKATDLIKMLYGSYNKAVLIITLGTKDIEKYREKVRKIADFFGWDVGEEEGDLHLLTAVLNGSTGQDTVYVEPGRTVTVDMLAGG
;
A
#
# COMPACT_ATOMS: atom_id res chain seq x y z
N MET A 1 -28.31 7.44 0.11
CA MET A 1 -28.14 6.29 -0.79
C MET A 1 -27.04 5.39 -0.22
N PHE A 2 -27.42 4.34 0.50
CA PHE A 2 -26.46 3.44 1.15
C PHE A 2 -25.75 2.60 0.07
N LYS A 3 -24.42 2.80 -0.12
CA LYS A 3 -23.59 1.89 -0.92
C LYS A 3 -23.72 0.48 -0.32
N ARG A 4 -24.33 -0.45 -1.06
CA ARG A 4 -24.32 -1.88 -0.72
C ARG A 4 -22.88 -2.30 -0.48
N ARG A 5 -22.53 -2.59 0.77
CA ARG A 5 -21.27 -3.26 1.11
C ARG A 5 -21.26 -4.58 0.33
N ARG A 6 -20.34 -4.73 -0.61
CA ARG A 6 -20.14 -6.00 -1.31
C ARG A 6 -19.74 -7.02 -0.26
N ARG A 7 -20.61 -7.97 0.01
CA ARG A 7 -20.29 -9.11 0.84
C ARG A 7 -19.60 -10.13 -0.06
N PHE A 8 -18.35 -10.43 0.23
CA PHE A 8 -17.64 -11.52 -0.41
C PHE A 8 -17.90 -12.79 0.41
N ALA A 9 -18.63 -13.72 -0.17
CA ALA A 9 -18.81 -15.05 0.38
C ALA A 9 -18.22 -16.06 -0.61
N PHE A 10 -17.44 -16.98 -0.12
CA PHE A 10 -16.92 -18.09 -0.90
C PHE A 10 -17.80 -19.31 -0.61
N PRO A 11 -18.69 -19.71 -1.53
CA PRO A 11 -19.65 -20.78 -1.29
C PRO A 11 -18.97 -22.16 -1.16
N THR A 12 -17.83 -22.34 -1.81
CA THR A 12 -17.07 -23.59 -1.80
C THR A 12 -15.58 -23.28 -1.60
N GLY A 13 -14.99 -23.81 -0.55
CA GLY A 13 -13.59 -23.64 -0.25
C GLY A 13 -13.33 -22.77 0.97
N THR A 14 -12.18 -22.97 1.55
CA THR A 14 -11.67 -22.25 2.70
C THR A 14 -10.84 -21.07 2.24
N LEU A 15 -10.93 -19.94 2.93
CA LEU A 15 -10.12 -18.77 2.67
C LEU A 15 -9.20 -18.49 3.87
N LEU A 16 -7.93 -18.33 3.60
CA LEU A 16 -6.94 -17.88 4.57
C LEU A 16 -6.50 -16.46 4.21
N LEU A 17 -6.61 -15.54 5.14
CA LEU A 17 -6.27 -14.12 4.95
C LEU A 17 -5.26 -13.65 5.99
N PRO A 18 -4.31 -12.77 5.62
CA PRO A 18 -3.48 -12.10 6.61
C PRO A 18 -4.30 -11.05 7.37
N LYS A 19 -4.03 -10.88 8.66
CA LYS A 19 -4.62 -9.81 9.47
C LYS A 19 -3.90 -8.49 9.20
N THR A 20 -4.25 -7.83 8.12
CA THR A 20 -3.68 -6.55 7.73
C THR A 20 -4.77 -5.56 7.32
N HIS A 21 -4.53 -4.25 7.55
CA HIS A 21 -5.46 -3.21 7.14
C HIS A 21 -5.39 -2.95 5.63
N ASP A 22 -4.17 -3.02 5.06
CA ASP A 22 -3.90 -2.74 3.65
C ASP A 22 -2.59 -3.40 3.18
N CYS A 23 -2.19 -3.10 1.94
CA CYS A 23 -0.95 -3.62 1.37
C CYS A 23 0.31 -3.06 2.04
N ILE A 24 0.26 -1.88 2.66
CA ILE A 24 1.42 -1.29 3.34
C ILE A 24 1.71 -2.06 4.62
N SER A 25 0.69 -2.30 5.46
CA SER A 25 0.85 -3.13 6.66
C SER A 25 1.29 -4.56 6.32
N LEU A 26 0.80 -5.12 5.21
CA LEU A 26 1.24 -6.43 4.72
C LEU A 26 2.73 -6.45 4.39
N LEU A 27 3.24 -5.42 3.72
CA LEU A 27 4.66 -5.30 3.35
C LEU A 27 5.56 -4.93 4.53
N LEU A 28 5.04 -4.17 5.50
CA LEU A 28 5.73 -3.83 6.74
C LEU A 28 5.69 -4.94 7.79
N GLY A 29 4.84 -5.96 7.58
CA GLY A 29 4.68 -7.11 8.45
C GLY A 29 3.80 -6.86 9.68
N SER A 30 3.24 -5.65 9.87
CA SER A 30 2.45 -5.34 11.06
C SER A 30 1.59 -4.10 10.87
N ASN A 31 0.33 -4.17 11.33
CA ASN A 31 -0.55 -3.00 11.45
C ASN A 31 -0.01 -1.99 12.46
N GLU A 32 0.54 -2.46 13.57
CA GLU A 32 1.10 -1.60 14.62
C GLU A 32 2.30 -0.80 14.11
N ARG A 33 3.18 -1.45 13.35
CA ARG A 33 4.33 -0.79 12.73
C ARG A 33 3.89 0.32 11.78
N GLN A 34 2.92 0.04 10.92
CA GLN A 34 2.36 1.05 10.03
C GLN A 34 1.76 2.23 10.81
N LEU A 35 0.96 1.96 11.84
CA LEU A 35 0.36 3.01 12.66
C LEU A 35 1.41 3.86 13.40
N LYS A 36 2.50 3.24 13.86
CA LYS A 36 3.62 3.98 14.48
C LYS A 36 4.26 4.93 13.47
N LEU A 37 4.61 4.45 12.29
CA LEU A 37 5.22 5.26 11.24
C LEU A 37 4.30 6.40 10.78
N LEU A 38 2.98 6.15 10.69
CA LEU A 38 1.99 7.18 10.36
C LEU A 38 1.84 8.24 11.47
N LYS A 39 2.01 7.88 12.73
CA LYS A 39 2.03 8.84 13.84
C LYS A 39 3.28 9.71 13.81
N GLU A 40 4.42 9.14 13.44
CA GLU A 40 5.70 9.87 13.31
C GLU A 40 5.67 10.85 12.14
N ASN A 41 5.12 10.45 10.99
CA ASN A 41 4.92 11.31 9.84
C ASN A 41 3.64 10.94 9.06
N PRO A 42 2.52 11.61 9.33
CA PRO A 42 1.25 11.35 8.63
C PRO A 42 1.27 11.72 7.15
N GLY A 43 2.21 12.57 6.72
CA GLY A 43 2.40 12.98 5.33
C GLY A 43 3.28 12.02 4.52
N THR A 44 3.38 10.75 4.89
CA THR A 44 4.20 9.76 4.19
C THR A 44 3.43 9.07 3.07
N TYR A 45 4.00 9.09 1.86
CA TYR A 45 3.56 8.28 0.73
C TYR A 45 4.49 7.08 0.56
N TYR A 46 3.94 5.87 0.63
CA TYR A 46 4.71 4.64 0.55
C TYR A 46 4.78 4.09 -0.87
N PHE A 47 5.98 3.67 -1.27
CA PHE A 47 6.25 3.00 -2.52
C PHE A 47 6.76 1.58 -2.26
N SER A 48 6.35 0.65 -3.09
CA SER A 48 6.92 -0.68 -3.20
C SER A 48 7.37 -0.94 -4.63
N ARG A 49 8.20 -1.95 -4.83
CA ARG A 49 8.59 -2.40 -6.17
C ARG A 49 7.36 -2.61 -7.07
N GLY A 50 6.37 -3.36 -6.58
CA GLY A 50 5.17 -3.66 -7.36
C GLY A 50 4.38 -2.41 -7.73
N TRP A 51 4.29 -1.45 -6.82
CA TRP A 51 3.63 -0.18 -7.10
C TRP A 51 4.39 0.67 -8.13
N LEU A 52 5.73 0.69 -8.05
CA LEU A 52 6.57 1.44 -9.01
C LEU A 52 6.63 0.81 -10.41
N ASP A 53 6.43 -0.51 -10.51
CA ASP A 53 6.45 -1.21 -11.81
C ASP A 53 5.07 -1.28 -12.47
N HIS A 54 3.99 -1.35 -11.70
CA HIS A 54 2.65 -1.65 -12.22
C HIS A 54 1.56 -0.71 -11.71
N GLY A 55 1.85 0.11 -10.70
CA GLY A 55 0.89 1.02 -10.10
C GLY A 55 0.82 2.36 -10.82
N ARG A 56 -0.27 3.09 -10.55
CA ARG A 56 -0.46 4.46 -10.99
C ARG A 56 0.17 5.40 -9.96
N THR A 57 1.46 5.69 -10.14
CA THR A 57 2.18 6.61 -9.24
C THR A 57 1.65 8.04 -9.35
N PRO A 58 1.85 8.91 -8.33
CA PRO A 58 1.46 10.32 -8.39
C PRO A 58 2.03 11.07 -9.61
N TYR A 59 3.25 10.75 -10.00
CA TYR A 59 3.87 11.34 -11.19
C TYR A 59 3.25 10.83 -12.50
N ALA A 60 2.93 9.54 -12.58
CA ALA A 60 2.22 9.00 -13.75
C ALA A 60 0.82 9.63 -13.89
N GLU A 61 0.13 9.84 -12.77
CA GLU A 61 -1.16 10.53 -12.74
C GLU A 61 -1.05 12.00 -13.19
N TYR A 62 0.02 12.69 -12.80
CA TYR A 62 0.31 14.03 -13.31
C TYR A 62 0.44 14.05 -14.83
N LEU A 63 1.20 13.13 -15.41
CA LEU A 63 1.38 13.06 -16.86
C LEU A 63 0.06 12.78 -17.60
N GLU A 64 -0.81 11.93 -17.07
CA GLU A 64 -2.15 11.72 -17.61
C GLU A 64 -3.02 13.00 -17.56
N TYR A 65 -2.89 13.78 -16.50
CA TYR A 65 -3.63 15.04 -16.40
C TYR A 65 -3.07 16.12 -17.31
N VAL A 66 -1.73 16.14 -17.55
CA VAL A 66 -1.12 17.03 -18.53
C VAL A 66 -1.69 16.75 -19.93
N ASP A 67 -1.78 15.48 -20.30
CA ASP A 67 -2.35 15.08 -21.60
C ASP A 67 -3.82 15.48 -21.75
N ARG A 68 -4.62 15.37 -20.68
CA ARG A 68 -6.06 15.66 -20.74
C ARG A 68 -6.42 17.13 -20.58
N TYR A 69 -5.71 17.86 -19.75
CA TYR A 69 -6.13 19.17 -19.26
C TYR A 69 -5.10 20.28 -19.47
N GLY A 70 -3.90 19.94 -19.96
CA GLY A 70 -2.76 20.84 -20.04
C GLY A 70 -1.99 20.98 -18.73
N GLN A 71 -0.77 21.49 -18.84
CA GLN A 71 0.21 21.50 -17.74
C GLN A 71 -0.24 22.31 -16.52
N GLU A 72 -0.79 23.50 -16.74
CA GLU A 72 -1.22 24.39 -15.64
C GLU A 72 -2.29 23.72 -14.79
N LYS A 73 -3.36 23.26 -15.40
CA LYS A 73 -4.48 22.62 -14.71
C LYS A 73 -4.09 21.27 -14.08
N ALA A 74 -3.22 20.51 -14.74
CA ALA A 74 -2.67 19.27 -14.17
C ALA A 74 -1.87 19.54 -12.90
N THR A 75 -1.06 20.60 -12.88
CA THR A 75 -0.28 21.01 -11.72
C THR A 75 -1.19 21.36 -10.53
N ASP A 76 -2.27 22.10 -10.75
CA ASP A 76 -3.21 22.47 -9.70
C ASP A 76 -3.96 21.25 -9.16
N LEU A 77 -4.40 20.35 -10.03
CA LEU A 77 -5.06 19.10 -9.63
C LEU A 77 -4.15 18.22 -8.77
N ILE A 78 -2.90 18.05 -9.20
CA ILE A 78 -1.92 17.22 -8.48
C ILE A 78 -1.55 17.82 -7.13
N LYS A 79 -1.39 19.14 -7.04
CA LYS A 79 -1.17 19.83 -5.76
C LYS A 79 -2.35 19.64 -4.80
N MET A 80 -3.57 19.68 -5.32
CA MET A 80 -4.77 19.44 -4.51
C MET A 80 -4.84 18.01 -3.99
N LEU A 81 -4.50 17.01 -4.84
CA LEU A 81 -4.57 15.60 -4.48
C LEU A 81 -3.43 15.15 -3.53
N TYR A 82 -2.23 15.65 -3.75
CA TYR A 82 -1.02 15.17 -3.06
C TYR A 82 -0.37 16.22 -2.15
N GLY A 83 -0.98 17.37 -1.97
CA GLY A 83 -0.42 18.47 -1.17
C GLY A 83 -0.29 18.20 0.33
N SER A 84 -0.95 17.17 0.85
CA SER A 84 -0.80 16.72 2.23
C SER A 84 0.40 15.81 2.48
N TYR A 85 1.03 15.31 1.40
CA TYR A 85 2.23 14.49 1.50
C TYR A 85 3.48 15.34 1.49
N ASN A 86 4.48 14.93 2.27
CA ASN A 86 5.77 15.60 2.39
C ASN A 86 6.96 14.63 2.40
N LYS A 87 6.69 13.32 2.38
CA LYS A 87 7.73 12.29 2.43
C LYS A 87 7.38 11.10 1.53
N ALA A 88 8.34 10.65 0.76
CA ALA A 88 8.30 9.44 -0.04
C ALA A 88 9.12 8.34 0.66
N VAL A 89 8.53 7.19 0.92
CA VAL A 89 9.22 6.06 1.56
C VAL A 89 9.18 4.84 0.67
N LEU A 90 10.35 4.30 0.34
CA LEU A 90 10.50 3.03 -0.36
C LEU A 90 10.51 1.88 0.65
N ILE A 91 9.55 0.96 0.54
CA ILE A 91 9.57 -0.30 1.30
C ILE A 91 10.40 -1.30 0.51
N ILE A 92 11.53 -1.72 1.09
CA ILE A 92 12.46 -2.69 0.50
C ILE A 92 12.18 -4.06 1.10
N THR A 93 11.67 -4.97 0.30
CA THR A 93 11.41 -6.35 0.71
C THR A 93 12.57 -7.27 0.36
N LEU A 94 12.74 -8.34 1.12
CA LEU A 94 13.76 -9.36 0.86
C LEU A 94 13.65 -9.89 -0.58
N GLY A 95 14.78 -10.03 -1.27
CA GLY A 95 14.84 -10.50 -2.65
C GLY A 95 14.56 -9.43 -3.71
N THR A 96 14.40 -8.16 -3.34
CA THR A 96 14.34 -7.06 -4.31
C THR A 96 15.68 -6.94 -5.02
N LYS A 97 15.68 -7.20 -6.33
CA LYS A 97 16.84 -6.96 -7.20
C LYS A 97 16.82 -5.52 -7.69
N ASP A 98 17.98 -4.99 -8.07
CA ASP A 98 18.11 -3.65 -8.67
C ASP A 98 17.54 -2.52 -7.81
N ILE A 99 17.80 -2.56 -6.49
CA ILE A 99 17.28 -1.59 -5.52
C ILE A 99 17.57 -0.14 -5.95
N GLU A 100 18.76 0.13 -6.51
CA GLU A 100 19.13 1.47 -6.98
C GLU A 100 18.17 2.01 -8.05
N LYS A 101 17.66 1.18 -8.93
CA LYS A 101 16.64 1.55 -9.92
C LYS A 101 15.37 2.07 -9.24
N TYR A 102 14.93 1.43 -8.16
CA TYR A 102 13.72 1.85 -7.43
C TYR A 102 13.98 3.08 -6.57
N ARG A 103 15.17 3.20 -5.97
CA ARG A 103 15.60 4.42 -5.28
C ARG A 103 15.57 5.62 -6.22
N GLU A 104 16.10 5.47 -7.42
CA GLU A 104 16.11 6.52 -8.42
C GLU A 104 14.68 6.90 -8.87
N LYS A 105 13.79 5.92 -9.08
CA LYS A 105 12.38 6.18 -9.40
C LYS A 105 11.70 7.00 -8.29
N VAL A 106 11.91 6.63 -7.02
CA VAL A 106 11.32 7.34 -5.87
C VAL A 106 11.90 8.74 -5.75
N ARG A 107 13.22 8.92 -5.91
CA ARG A 107 13.85 10.24 -5.88
C ARG A 107 13.27 11.17 -6.95
N LYS A 108 13.10 10.70 -8.19
CA LYS A 108 12.51 11.50 -9.27
C LYS A 108 11.09 11.97 -8.95
N ILE A 109 10.28 11.08 -8.34
CA ILE A 109 8.92 11.44 -7.90
C ILE A 109 9.00 12.45 -6.73
N ALA A 110 9.82 12.18 -5.73
CA ALA A 110 9.98 13.03 -4.57
C ALA A 110 10.49 14.43 -4.95
N ASP A 111 11.49 14.52 -5.82
CA ASP A 111 12.03 15.81 -6.33
C ASP A 111 10.94 16.62 -7.05
N PHE A 112 10.10 15.97 -7.85
CA PHE A 112 8.99 16.64 -8.54
C PHE A 112 7.98 17.26 -7.57
N PHE A 113 7.69 16.57 -6.45
CA PHE A 113 6.73 17.04 -5.45
C PHE A 113 7.35 17.85 -4.32
N GLY A 114 8.69 17.89 -4.21
CA GLY A 114 9.40 18.51 -3.08
C GLY A 114 9.27 17.70 -1.80
N TRP A 115 9.19 16.37 -1.89
CA TRP A 115 9.10 15.47 -0.74
C TRP A 115 10.47 15.01 -0.27
N ASP A 116 10.61 14.80 1.04
CA ASP A 116 11.76 14.09 1.61
C ASP A 116 11.74 12.62 1.20
N VAL A 117 12.91 11.98 1.17
CA VAL A 117 13.05 10.57 0.82
C VAL A 117 13.46 9.74 2.02
N GLY A 118 12.84 8.60 2.20
CA GLY A 118 13.21 7.62 3.22
C GLY A 118 13.05 6.19 2.72
N GLU A 119 13.51 5.25 3.53
CA GLU A 119 13.42 3.81 3.26
C GLU A 119 12.94 3.09 4.52
N GLU A 120 12.19 2.02 4.32
CA GLU A 120 11.78 1.07 5.35
C GLU A 120 12.08 -0.35 4.90
N GLU A 121 12.61 -1.15 5.81
CA GLU A 121 12.78 -2.58 5.56
C GLU A 121 11.42 -3.28 5.65
N GLY A 122 11.04 -3.98 4.59
CA GLY A 122 9.81 -4.76 4.55
C GLY A 122 9.97 -6.10 5.26
N ASP A 123 8.88 -6.58 5.83
CA ASP A 123 8.77 -7.90 6.46
C ASP A 123 7.60 -8.67 5.83
N LEU A 124 7.90 -9.74 5.13
CA LEU A 124 6.92 -10.54 4.40
C LEU A 124 6.39 -11.74 5.20
N HIS A 125 6.62 -11.81 6.53
CA HIS A 125 6.20 -12.98 7.32
C HIS A 125 4.69 -13.24 7.24
N LEU A 126 3.84 -12.20 7.23
CA LEU A 126 2.40 -12.33 7.07
C LEU A 126 2.00 -12.96 5.73
N LEU A 127 2.64 -12.51 4.66
CA LEU A 127 2.43 -13.07 3.33
C LEU A 127 2.91 -14.52 3.26
N THR A 128 4.07 -14.80 3.82
CA THR A 128 4.66 -16.14 3.88
C THR A 128 3.77 -17.09 4.69
N ALA A 129 3.22 -16.64 5.81
CA ALA A 129 2.29 -17.43 6.61
C ALA A 129 1.05 -17.86 5.81
N VAL A 130 0.45 -16.94 5.06
CA VAL A 130 -0.71 -17.24 4.20
C VAL A 130 -0.35 -18.23 3.10
N LEU A 131 0.78 -18.01 2.40
CA LEU A 131 1.23 -18.89 1.31
C LEU A 131 1.54 -20.31 1.79
N ASN A 132 2.03 -20.45 3.02
CA ASN A 132 2.31 -21.75 3.65
C ASN A 132 1.07 -22.40 4.29
N GLY A 133 -0.09 -21.77 4.22
CA GLY A 133 -1.31 -22.26 4.85
C GLY A 133 -1.27 -22.23 6.39
N SER A 134 -0.40 -21.41 6.98
CA SER A 134 -0.26 -21.32 8.43
C SER A 134 -1.46 -20.62 9.03
N THR A 135 -2.13 -21.29 9.96
CA THR A 135 -3.19 -20.71 10.79
C THR A 135 -2.61 -20.26 12.11
N GLY A 136 -2.90 -19.02 12.53
CA GLY A 136 -2.34 -18.49 13.77
C GLY A 136 -2.85 -17.10 14.09
N GLN A 137 -2.13 -16.42 14.97
CA GLN A 137 -2.51 -15.11 15.48
C GLN A 137 -2.59 -14.05 14.36
N ASP A 138 -1.76 -14.19 13.30
CA ASP A 138 -1.60 -13.23 12.21
C ASP A 138 -2.47 -13.54 10.99
N THR A 139 -3.26 -14.61 11.04
CA THR A 139 -4.10 -15.03 9.92
C THR A 139 -5.55 -15.26 10.37
N VAL A 140 -6.47 -15.05 9.44
CA VAL A 140 -7.89 -15.35 9.61
C VAL A 140 -8.27 -16.51 8.71
N TYR A 141 -8.81 -17.54 9.34
CA TYR A 141 -9.41 -18.67 8.63
C TYR A 141 -10.91 -18.43 8.45
N VAL A 142 -11.36 -18.43 7.22
CA VAL A 142 -12.77 -18.22 6.89
C VAL A 142 -13.35 -19.49 6.28
N GLU A 143 -14.32 -20.07 6.97
CA GLU A 143 -15.04 -21.26 6.50
C GLU A 143 -15.90 -20.97 5.26
N PRO A 144 -16.21 -21.99 4.45
CA PRO A 144 -17.12 -21.86 3.32
C PRO A 144 -18.47 -21.24 3.72
N GLY A 145 -18.96 -20.32 2.92
CA GLY A 145 -20.24 -19.64 3.15
C GLY A 145 -20.22 -18.51 4.19
N ARG A 146 -19.12 -18.31 4.90
CA ARG A 146 -18.98 -17.16 5.80
C ARG A 146 -18.61 -15.87 5.05
N THR A 147 -19.11 -14.76 5.56
CA THR A 147 -18.78 -13.42 5.04
C THR A 147 -17.57 -12.87 5.78
N VAL A 148 -16.59 -12.38 5.02
CA VAL A 148 -15.44 -11.65 5.59
C VAL A 148 -15.89 -10.27 6.02
N THR A 149 -15.58 -9.90 7.27
CA THR A 149 -15.82 -8.56 7.83
C THR A 149 -14.50 -7.86 8.10
N VAL A 150 -14.53 -6.53 8.14
CA VAL A 150 -13.32 -5.72 8.43
C VAL A 150 -12.76 -6.04 9.81
N ASP A 151 -13.62 -6.29 10.80
CA ASP A 151 -13.20 -6.61 12.17
C ASP A 151 -12.37 -7.90 12.27
N MET A 152 -12.58 -8.85 11.34
CA MET A 152 -11.76 -10.06 11.26
C MET A 152 -10.31 -9.77 10.87
N LEU A 153 -10.06 -8.68 10.14
CA LEU A 153 -8.75 -8.30 9.61
C LEU A 153 -8.04 -7.26 10.50
N ALA A 154 -8.80 -6.59 11.35
CA ALA A 154 -8.30 -5.54 12.23
C ALA A 154 -7.60 -6.16 13.42
N GLY A 155 -6.83 -7.03 13.51
CA GLY A 155 -6.15 -7.63 14.69
C GLY A 155 -6.46 -6.87 15.98
N GLY A 156 -6.97 -7.55 16.96
CA GLY A 156 -7.35 -6.97 18.24
C GLY A 156 -6.18 -6.26 18.97
#